data_c0f309e7042ef33e38545c215cd7bf63
#
_entry.id   c0f309e7042ef33e38545c215cd7bf63
#
_cell.length_a   1.000
_cell.length_b   1.000
_cell.length_c   1.000
_cell.angle_alpha   90.00
_cell.angle_beta   90.00
_cell.angle_gamma   90.00
#
_symmetry.space_group_name_H-M   'P 1'
#
loop_
_entity.id
_entity.type
_entity.pdbx_description
1 polymer ?
#
loop_
_entity_poly.entity_id
_entity_poly.type
_entity_poly.pdbx_seq_one_letter_code
_entity_poly.pdbx_strand_id
1 'polypeptide(L)' 'MREKLQTLPLTVLREFAKDKHIKNITVMRKADLIEAIIKADEE' A
#
# COMPACT_ATOMS: atom_id res chain seq x y z
N MET A 1 8.19 -6.41 7.13
CA MET A 1 7.45 -5.27 6.57
C MET A 1 6.03 -5.62 6.10
N ARG A 2 5.89 -6.70 5.38
CA ARG A 2 4.55 -7.12 4.92
C ARG A 2 3.57 -7.36 6.07
N GLU A 3 4.04 -7.95 7.15
CA GLU A 3 3.20 -8.23 8.31
C GLU A 3 2.65 -6.96 8.94
N LYS A 4 3.49 -5.93 9.04
CA LYS A 4 3.05 -4.65 9.58
C LYS A 4 1.97 -4.02 8.71
N LEU A 5 2.15 -4.10 7.41
CA LEU A 5 1.17 -3.55 6.48
C LEU A 5 -0.15 -4.30 6.56
N GLN A 6 -0.10 -5.60 6.79
CA GLN A 6 -1.32 -6.40 6.91
C GLN A 6 -2.13 -6.06 8.16
N THR A 7 -1.49 -5.56 9.20
CA THR A 7 -2.19 -5.18 10.42
C THR A 7 -2.83 -3.79 10.34
N LEU A 8 -2.45 -3.03 9.33
CA LEU A 8 -2.98 -1.68 9.16
C LEU A 8 -4.34 -1.67 8.46
N PRO A 9 -5.21 -0.72 8.80
CA PRO A 9 -6.47 -0.58 8.09
C PRO A 9 -6.26 -0.12 6.65
N LEU A 10 -7.23 -0.39 5.80
CA LEU A 10 -7.15 -0.03 4.39
C LEU A 10 -6.92 1.45 4.19
N THR A 11 -7.54 2.28 5.01
CA THR A 11 -7.38 3.73 4.92
C THR A 11 -5.91 4.13 5.06
N VAL A 12 -5.22 3.54 6.02
CA VAL A 12 -3.80 3.84 6.25
C VAL A 12 -2.96 3.37 5.08
N LEU A 13 -3.27 2.20 4.54
CA LEU A 13 -2.55 1.67 3.38
C LEU A 13 -2.70 2.59 2.17
N ARG A 14 -3.89 3.12 1.97
CA ARG A 14 -4.12 4.06 0.88
C ARG A 14 -3.29 5.33 1.06
N GLU A 15 -3.16 5.80 2.27
CA GLU A 15 -2.36 6.98 2.56
C GLU A 15 -0.88 6.74 2.28
N PHE A 16 -0.38 5.57 2.65
CA PHE A 16 0.99 5.19 2.33
C PHE A 16 1.21 5.14 0.82
N ALA A 17 0.29 4.50 0.12
CA ALA A 17 0.38 4.39 -1.33
C ALA A 17 0.36 5.76 -1.99
N LYS A 18 -0.48 6.63 -1.49
CA LYS A 18 -0.59 7.98 -2.01
C LYS A 18 0.70 8.76 -1.78
N ASP A 19 1.30 8.58 -0.61
CA ASP A 19 2.55 9.22 -0.26
C ASP A 19 3.69 8.76 -1.17
N LYS A 20 3.62 7.53 -1.64
CA LYS A 20 4.61 6.97 -2.56
C LYS A 20 4.26 7.21 -4.03
N HIS A 21 3.23 8.00 -4.27
CA HIS A 21 2.79 8.35 -5.63
C HIS A 21 2.33 7.15 -6.44
N ILE A 22 1.73 6.19 -5.77
CA ILE A 22 1.18 5.01 -6.44
C ILE A 22 -0.17 5.36 -7.06
N LYS A 23 -0.36 4.97 -8.31
CA LYS A 23 -1.60 5.24 -9.04
C LYS A 23 -2.62 4.11 -8.84
N ASN A 24 -3.87 4.43 -9.13
CA ASN A 24 -4.97 3.44 -9.11
C ASN A 24 -5.21 2.82 -7.75
N ILE A 25 -4.88 3.55 -6.69
CA ILE A 25 -5.05 3.02 -5.32
C ILE A 25 -6.52 2.81 -4.97
N THR A 26 -7.42 3.55 -5.60
CA THR A 26 -8.85 3.45 -5.32
C THR A 26 -9.46 2.14 -5.83
N VAL A 27 -8.84 1.53 -6.84
CA VAL A 27 -9.32 0.27 -7.40
C VAL A 27 -8.53 -0.92 -6.85
N MET A 28 -7.51 -0.65 -6.06
CA MET A 28 -6.69 -1.71 -5.47
C MET A 28 -7.31 -2.24 -4.19
N ARG A 29 -7.13 -3.52 -3.98
CA ARG A 29 -7.53 -4.18 -2.75
C ARG A 29 -6.39 -4.09 -1.75
N LYS A 30 -6.66 -4.49 -0.51
CA LYS A 30 -5.66 -4.43 0.55
C LYS A 30 -4.37 -5.15 0.14
N ALA A 31 -4.50 -6.34 -0.40
CA ALA A 31 -3.34 -7.13 -0.84
C ALA A 31 -2.55 -6.41 -1.92
N ASP A 32 -3.27 -5.83 -2.89
CA ASP A 32 -2.63 -5.10 -3.97
C ASP A 32 -1.91 -3.86 -3.46
N LEU A 33 -2.52 -3.15 -2.52
CA LEU A 33 -1.90 -1.97 -1.92
C LEU A 33 -0.61 -2.35 -1.18
N ILE A 34 -0.65 -3.42 -0.41
CA ILE A 34 0.53 -3.90 0.32
C ILE A 34 1.65 -4.23 -0.65
N GLU A 35 1.34 -4.96 -1.71
CA GLU A 35 2.34 -5.31 -2.72
C GLU A 35 2.93 -4.07 -3.39
N ALA A 36 2.07 -3.13 -3.76
CA ALA A 36 2.51 -1.91 -4.42
C ALA A 36 3.41 -1.07 -3.50
N ILE A 37 3.06 -0.99 -2.23
CA ILE A 37 3.84 -0.24 -1.25
C ILE A 37 5.22 -0.88 -1.07
N ILE A 38 5.25 -2.20 -0.93
CA ILE A 38 6.50 -2.93 -0.76
C ILE A 38 7.39 -2.74 -1.98
N LYS A 39 6.81 -2.87 -3.15
CA LYS A 39 7.55 -2.71 -4.40
C LYS A 39 8.13 -1.31 -4.53
N ALA A 40 7.35 -0.30 -4.18
CA ALA A 40 7.82 1.09 -4.23
C ALA A 40 8.93 1.34 -3.22
N ASP A 41 8.85 0.68 -2.07
CA ASP A 41 9.84 0.85 -1.01
C ASP A 41 11.17 0.21 -1.38
N GLU A 42 11.13 -0.86 -2.16
CA GLU A 42 12.35 -1.54 -2.60
C GLU A 42 13.16 -0.73 -3.61
N GLU A 43 12.52 0.15 -4.31
CA GLU A 43 13.21 0.99 -5.28
C GLU A 43 13.73 2.27 -4.65
#